data_ce78b083b45f460311532835f5747a20
#
_entry.id   ce78b083b45f460311532835f5747a20
#
_cell.length_a   1.000
_cell.length_b   1.000
_cell.length_c   1.000
_cell.angle_alpha   90.00
_cell.angle_beta   90.00
_cell.angle_gamma   90.00
#
_symmetry.space_group_name_H-M   'P 1'
#
loop_
_entity.id
_entity.type
_entity.pdbx_description
1 polymer ?
#
loop_
_entity_poly.entity_id
_entity_poly.type
_entity_poly.pdbx_seq_one_letter_code
_entity_poly.pdbx_strand_id
1 'polypeptide(L)'
;MEIISPTRGSRFPNARLGLFITGLIVFACALLGLRGVDWFLLKKSLRHKFTKIEWISTSELADWLASKRRPAPVLLDVRTEEEWNVSHLPGARCVDPNASAESAAAGLPKETPIVTYCAVGYRSGEMADRLRAAGFANVRNLEGSIFQWANEDRPLVHDDERVSQVHPYNSFWGRLLNDDVRAPVK
;
A
#
# COMPACT_ATOMS: atom_id res chain seq x y z
N MET A 1 -46.56 -55.32 19.54
CA MET A 1 -45.61 -55.58 18.41
C MET A 1 -45.45 -54.29 17.66
N GLU A 2 -44.49 -53.51 18.11
CA GLU A 2 -44.26 -52.14 17.67
C GLU A 2 -43.11 -52.10 16.67
N ILE A 3 -43.36 -51.62 15.48
CA ILE A 3 -42.37 -51.55 14.37
C ILE A 3 -41.64 -50.23 14.43
N ILE A 4 -40.36 -50.29 14.82
CA ILE A 4 -39.46 -49.14 14.87
C ILE A 4 -38.94 -48.86 13.47
N SER A 5 -39.25 -47.67 12.92
CA SER A 5 -38.72 -47.15 11.66
C SER A 5 -37.26 -46.71 11.83
N PRO A 6 -36.36 -46.92 10.84
CA PRO A 6 -34.98 -46.45 10.90
C PRO A 6 -34.90 -44.95 10.59
N THR A 7 -34.20 -44.22 11.43
CA THR A 7 -33.88 -42.81 11.30
C THR A 7 -32.96 -42.55 10.09
N ARG A 8 -33.37 -41.63 9.26
CA ARG A 8 -32.67 -41.14 8.07
C ARG A 8 -31.39 -40.36 8.48
N GLY A 9 -30.24 -40.96 8.26
CA GLY A 9 -28.93 -40.31 8.51
C GLY A 9 -28.74 -39.05 7.66
N SER A 10 -28.50 -37.93 8.31
CA SER A 10 -28.13 -36.67 7.67
C SER A 10 -26.71 -36.80 7.08
N ARG A 11 -26.61 -36.80 5.75
CA ARG A 11 -25.32 -36.68 5.05
C ARG A 11 -24.85 -35.22 5.17
N PHE A 12 -23.83 -34.98 5.98
CA PHE A 12 -23.10 -33.68 5.96
C PHE A 12 -22.32 -33.57 4.64
N PRO A 13 -22.44 -32.49 3.89
CA PRO A 13 -21.65 -32.32 2.68
C PRO A 13 -20.17 -32.16 3.06
N ASN A 14 -19.31 -32.83 2.31
CA ASN A 14 -17.88 -32.99 2.53
C ASN A 14 -17.16 -31.65 2.68
N ALA A 15 -16.84 -31.23 3.91
CA ALA A 15 -16.01 -30.08 4.23
C ALA A 15 -14.64 -30.10 3.50
N ARG A 16 -14.14 -31.30 3.19
CA ARG A 16 -12.91 -31.52 2.42
C ARG A 16 -13.02 -31.04 0.95
N LEU A 17 -14.19 -31.18 0.32
CA LEU A 17 -14.41 -30.73 -1.05
C LEU A 17 -14.41 -29.19 -1.14
N GLY A 18 -14.96 -28.49 -0.14
CA GLY A 18 -14.93 -27.03 -0.05
C GLY A 18 -13.50 -26.48 0.05
N LEU A 19 -12.64 -27.08 0.87
CA LEU A 19 -11.23 -26.67 0.98
C LEU A 19 -10.44 -26.86 -0.32
N PHE A 20 -10.68 -27.94 -1.07
CA PHE A 20 -10.04 -28.20 -2.36
C PHE A 20 -10.46 -27.17 -3.42
N ILE A 21 -11.74 -26.84 -3.48
CA ILE A 21 -12.26 -25.84 -4.44
C ILE A 21 -11.70 -24.45 -4.11
N THR A 22 -11.65 -24.06 -2.84
CA THR A 22 -11.09 -22.78 -2.41
C THR A 22 -9.58 -22.71 -2.73
N GLY A 23 -8.83 -23.78 -2.46
CA GLY A 23 -7.42 -23.89 -2.83
C GLY A 23 -7.17 -23.79 -4.33
N LEU A 24 -8.03 -24.42 -5.15
CA LEU A 24 -7.92 -24.37 -6.62
C LEU A 24 -8.22 -22.97 -7.16
N ILE A 25 -9.21 -22.28 -6.60
CA ILE A 25 -9.56 -20.90 -6.98
C ILE A 25 -8.41 -19.94 -6.62
N VAL A 26 -7.84 -20.04 -5.42
CA VAL A 26 -6.69 -19.22 -5.01
C VAL A 26 -5.48 -19.49 -5.90
N PHE A 27 -5.23 -20.77 -6.23
CA PHE A 27 -4.13 -21.15 -7.11
C PHE A 27 -4.37 -20.70 -8.56
N ALA A 28 -5.59 -20.82 -9.08
CA ALA A 28 -5.97 -20.33 -10.40
C ALA A 28 -5.90 -18.79 -10.48
N CYS A 29 -6.31 -18.07 -9.44
CA CYS A 29 -6.16 -16.61 -9.35
C CYS A 29 -4.68 -16.20 -9.34
N ALA A 30 -3.82 -16.93 -8.65
CA ALA A 30 -2.37 -16.71 -8.65
C ALA A 30 -1.73 -17.00 -10.02
N LEU A 31 -2.19 -18.04 -10.74
CA LEU A 31 -1.72 -18.39 -12.09
C LEU A 31 -2.22 -17.43 -13.16
N LEU A 32 -3.44 -16.88 -13.02
CA LEU A 32 -4.04 -15.95 -13.97
C LEU A 32 -3.59 -14.50 -13.74
N GLY A 33 -2.70 -14.26 -12.76
CA GLY A 33 -2.14 -12.92 -12.51
C GLY A 33 -3.21 -11.86 -12.26
N LEU A 34 -4.26 -12.18 -11.48
CA LEU A 34 -5.31 -11.23 -11.13
C LEU A 34 -4.76 -10.17 -10.15
N ARG A 35 -3.94 -9.26 -10.68
CA ARG A 35 -3.33 -8.13 -9.94
C ARG A 35 -4.35 -7.37 -9.08
N GLY A 36 -5.61 -7.31 -9.54
CA GLY A 36 -6.69 -6.67 -8.78
C GLY A 36 -7.01 -7.35 -7.44
N VAL A 37 -6.96 -8.69 -7.37
CA VAL A 37 -7.20 -9.45 -6.13
C VAL A 37 -6.05 -9.24 -5.15
N ASP A 38 -4.80 -9.26 -5.62
CA ASP A 38 -3.62 -9.00 -4.80
C ASP A 38 -3.67 -7.59 -4.17
N TRP A 39 -4.03 -6.59 -4.96
CA TRP A 39 -4.19 -5.21 -4.48
C TRP A 39 -5.32 -5.07 -3.45
N PHE A 40 -6.48 -5.69 -3.70
CA PHE A 40 -7.61 -5.64 -2.77
C PHE A 40 -7.27 -6.26 -1.41
N LEU A 41 -6.68 -7.46 -1.43
CA LEU A 41 -6.30 -8.17 -0.21
C LEU A 41 -5.20 -7.44 0.56
N LEU A 42 -4.20 -6.91 -0.15
CA LEU A 42 -3.12 -6.13 0.45
C LEU A 42 -3.65 -4.88 1.15
N LYS A 43 -4.45 -4.06 0.47
CA LYS A 43 -5.05 -2.85 1.05
C LYS A 43 -5.91 -3.17 2.27
N LYS A 44 -6.75 -4.20 2.18
CA LYS A 44 -7.59 -4.64 3.30
C LYS A 44 -6.74 -5.07 4.50
N SER A 45 -5.67 -5.83 4.27
CA SER A 45 -4.73 -6.27 5.31
C SER A 45 -4.03 -5.08 5.98
N LEU A 46 -3.53 -4.12 5.19
CA LEU A 46 -2.87 -2.93 5.72
C LEU A 46 -3.82 -2.04 6.51
N ARG A 47 -5.04 -1.82 6.03
CA ARG A 47 -6.07 -1.07 6.78
C ARG A 47 -6.43 -1.77 8.10
N HIS A 48 -6.45 -3.09 8.11
CA HIS A 48 -6.69 -3.86 9.35
C HIS A 48 -5.51 -3.76 10.33
N LYS A 49 -4.28 -3.76 9.84
CA LYS A 49 -3.07 -3.60 10.68
C LYS A 49 -3.00 -2.19 11.26
N PHE A 50 -3.24 -1.17 10.47
CA PHE A 50 -3.09 0.25 10.84
C PHE A 50 -4.44 0.94 11.03
N THR A 51 -5.26 0.45 11.97
CA THR A 51 -6.63 0.92 12.21
C THR A 51 -6.72 2.37 12.71
N LYS A 52 -5.64 2.91 13.28
CA LYS A 52 -5.58 4.27 13.80
C LYS A 52 -5.09 5.30 12.78
N ILE A 53 -4.62 4.84 11.61
CA ILE A 53 -4.06 5.71 10.58
C ILE A 53 -5.15 6.09 9.57
N GLU A 54 -5.24 7.37 9.27
CA GLU A 54 -6.02 7.85 8.14
C GLU A 54 -5.34 7.48 6.82
N TRP A 55 -6.13 7.05 5.86
CA TRP A 55 -5.67 6.71 4.52
C TRP A 55 -6.13 7.75 3.52
N ILE A 56 -5.28 8.06 2.55
CA ILE A 56 -5.62 8.91 1.42
C ILE A 56 -5.38 8.12 0.12
N SER A 57 -6.33 8.15 -0.80
CA SER A 57 -6.16 7.53 -2.12
C SER A 57 -5.20 8.33 -3.00
N THR A 58 -4.68 7.70 -4.05
CA THR A 58 -3.84 8.37 -5.05
C THR A 58 -4.57 9.51 -5.77
N SER A 59 -5.88 9.34 -6.04
CA SER A 59 -6.70 10.39 -6.65
C SER A 59 -6.90 11.58 -5.70
N GLU A 60 -7.27 11.34 -4.44
CA GLU A 60 -7.45 12.41 -3.45
C GLU A 60 -6.14 13.18 -3.20
N LEU A 61 -4.98 12.47 -3.19
CA LEU A 61 -3.68 13.13 -3.07
C LEU A 61 -3.37 13.98 -4.30
N ALA A 62 -3.61 13.46 -5.50
CA ALA A 62 -3.38 14.20 -6.75
C ALA A 62 -4.22 15.49 -6.80
N ASP A 63 -5.51 15.37 -6.45
CA ASP A 63 -6.41 16.52 -6.37
C ASP A 63 -5.95 17.54 -5.31
N TRP A 64 -5.41 17.04 -4.19
CA TRP A 64 -4.86 17.92 -3.16
C TRP A 64 -3.64 18.67 -3.64
N LEU A 65 -2.70 17.99 -4.28
CA LEU A 65 -1.47 18.61 -4.81
C LEU A 65 -1.76 19.62 -5.93
N ALA A 66 -2.79 19.38 -6.74
CA ALA A 66 -3.23 20.31 -7.79
C ALA A 66 -4.01 21.54 -7.23
N SER A 67 -4.52 21.44 -6.00
CA SER A 67 -5.39 22.46 -5.42
C SER A 67 -4.60 23.67 -4.91
N LYS A 68 -5.00 24.87 -5.34
CA LYS A 68 -4.52 26.15 -4.78
C LYS A 68 -5.34 26.62 -3.55
N ARG A 69 -6.38 25.88 -3.16
CA ARG A 69 -7.32 26.31 -2.10
C ARG A 69 -6.83 25.98 -0.69
N ARG A 70 -5.88 25.10 -0.56
CA ARG A 70 -5.28 24.67 0.72
C ARG A 70 -3.78 24.42 0.54
N PRO A 71 -2.95 24.57 1.57
CA PRO A 71 -1.53 24.22 1.50
C PRO A 71 -1.36 22.75 1.10
N ALA A 72 -0.37 22.48 0.26
CA ALA A 72 0.01 21.11 -0.06
C ALA A 72 0.54 20.38 1.19
N PRO A 73 0.31 19.07 1.32
CA PRO A 73 0.88 18.30 2.42
C PRO A 73 2.39 18.14 2.22
N VAL A 74 3.12 17.94 3.31
CA VAL A 74 4.50 17.45 3.24
C VAL A 74 4.45 15.97 2.90
N LEU A 75 5.12 15.58 1.81
CA LEU A 75 5.23 14.18 1.38
C LEU A 75 6.51 13.57 1.96
N LEU A 76 6.37 12.45 2.67
CA LEU A 76 7.50 11.69 3.22
C LEU A 76 7.61 10.34 2.51
N ASP A 77 8.66 10.18 1.72
CA ASP A 77 9.02 8.89 1.11
C ASP A 77 9.81 8.06 2.12
N VAL A 78 9.20 7.00 2.61
CA VAL A 78 9.78 6.12 3.63
C VAL A 78 10.37 4.86 2.96
N ARG A 79 11.04 5.06 1.84
CA ARG A 79 11.78 4.01 1.15
C ARG A 79 13.28 4.15 1.41
N THR A 80 14.06 3.20 0.89
CA THR A 80 15.52 3.30 0.93
C THR A 80 16.00 4.36 -0.07
N GLU A 81 17.22 4.85 0.13
CA GLU A 81 17.88 5.77 -0.78
C GLU A 81 18.04 5.15 -2.20
N GLU A 82 18.29 3.84 -2.29
CA GLU A 82 18.33 3.12 -3.57
C GLU A 82 16.98 3.20 -4.32
N GLU A 83 15.86 3.01 -3.62
CA GLU A 83 14.53 3.12 -4.19
C GLU A 83 14.20 4.58 -4.58
N TRP A 84 14.61 5.55 -3.76
CA TRP A 84 14.45 6.98 -4.00
C TRP A 84 15.20 7.44 -5.26
N ASN A 85 16.44 6.98 -5.44
CA ASN A 85 17.29 7.31 -6.56
C ASN A 85 16.80 6.78 -7.92
N VAL A 86 15.80 5.89 -7.94
CA VAL A 86 15.13 5.53 -9.19
C VAL A 86 14.04 6.55 -9.54
N SER A 87 13.18 6.87 -8.59
CA SER A 87 12.12 7.88 -8.73
C SER A 87 11.40 8.13 -7.41
N HIS A 88 10.74 9.27 -7.30
CA HIS A 88 9.90 9.64 -6.15
C HIS A 88 8.75 10.56 -6.59
N LEU A 89 7.79 10.82 -5.70
CA LEU A 89 6.73 11.79 -5.97
C LEU A 89 7.32 13.21 -5.96
N PRO A 90 6.89 14.10 -6.87
CA PRO A 90 7.37 15.48 -6.91
C PRO A 90 7.23 16.19 -5.56
N GLY A 91 8.31 16.87 -5.12
CA GLY A 91 8.35 17.60 -3.85
C GLY A 91 8.37 16.76 -2.58
N ALA A 92 8.53 15.45 -2.67
CA ALA A 92 8.68 14.58 -1.51
C ALA A 92 10.06 14.77 -0.83
N ARG A 93 10.14 14.37 0.44
CA ARG A 93 11.38 14.28 1.22
C ARG A 93 11.71 12.82 1.45
N CYS A 94 12.95 12.43 1.19
CA CYS A 94 13.45 11.09 1.53
C CYS A 94 13.62 10.97 3.05
N VAL A 95 13.10 9.90 3.63
CA VAL A 95 13.17 9.63 5.06
C VAL A 95 13.58 8.18 5.28
N ASP A 96 14.62 7.96 6.07
CA ASP A 96 15.03 6.61 6.45
C ASP A 96 13.84 5.85 7.07
N PRO A 97 13.53 4.62 6.61
CA PRO A 97 12.45 3.80 7.15
C PRO A 97 12.52 3.60 8.68
N ASN A 98 13.72 3.66 9.24
CA ASN A 98 13.97 3.47 10.67
C ASN A 98 14.12 4.78 11.45
N ALA A 99 13.98 5.94 10.78
CA ALA A 99 14.08 7.24 11.45
C ALA A 99 13.05 7.39 12.58
N SER A 100 13.42 8.14 13.63
CA SER A 100 12.43 8.57 14.62
C SER A 100 11.45 9.56 14.02
N ALA A 101 10.28 9.72 14.66
CA ALA A 101 9.29 10.69 14.21
C ALA A 101 9.82 12.13 14.22
N GLU A 102 10.65 12.46 15.21
CA GLU A 102 11.28 13.78 15.35
C GLU A 102 12.26 14.06 14.23
N SER A 103 13.04 13.04 13.82
CA SER A 103 13.95 13.14 12.68
C SER A 103 13.20 13.23 11.36
N ALA A 104 12.21 12.35 11.16
CA ALA A 104 11.40 12.31 9.93
C ALA A 104 10.64 13.62 9.66
N ALA A 105 10.17 14.27 10.72
CA ALA A 105 9.39 15.51 10.65
C ALA A 105 10.14 16.71 11.24
N ALA A 106 11.49 16.70 11.17
CA ALA A 106 12.30 17.79 11.71
C ALA A 106 11.89 19.15 11.13
N GLY A 107 11.71 20.12 12.01
CA GLY A 107 11.32 21.49 11.65
C GLY A 107 9.85 21.67 11.26
N LEU A 108 9.01 20.64 11.34
CA LEU A 108 7.58 20.75 11.03
C LEU A 108 6.76 21.01 12.29
N PRO A 109 5.82 22.00 12.25
CA PRO A 109 4.78 22.15 13.27
C PRO A 109 3.92 20.88 13.39
N LYS A 110 3.37 20.60 14.58
CA LYS A 110 2.55 19.40 14.83
C LYS A 110 1.24 19.37 14.05
N GLU A 111 0.77 20.50 13.60
CA GLU A 111 -0.45 20.69 12.79
C GLU A 111 -0.19 20.51 11.29
N THR A 112 1.07 20.38 10.87
CA THR A 112 1.44 20.24 9.46
C THR A 112 0.76 19.00 8.86
N PRO A 113 0.05 19.14 7.72
CA PRO A 113 -0.46 17.99 7.01
C PRO A 113 0.69 17.18 6.42
N ILE A 114 0.75 15.90 6.75
CA ILE A 114 1.78 14.97 6.30
C ILE A 114 1.12 13.79 5.57
N VAL A 115 1.66 13.43 4.42
CA VAL A 115 1.34 12.17 3.74
C VAL A 115 2.60 11.33 3.66
N THR A 116 2.56 10.16 4.28
CA THR A 116 3.64 9.18 4.18
C THR A 116 3.37 8.19 3.05
N TYR A 117 4.39 7.74 2.36
CA TYR A 117 4.30 6.67 1.38
C TYR A 117 5.57 5.81 1.34
N CYS A 118 5.46 4.59 0.83
CA CYS A 118 6.60 3.72 0.52
C CYS A 118 6.34 2.96 -0.81
N ALA A 119 6.72 1.71 -0.95
CA ALA A 119 6.38 0.91 -2.13
C ALA A 119 4.87 0.61 -2.20
N VAL A 120 4.29 0.04 -1.13
CA VAL A 120 2.89 -0.44 -1.09
C VAL A 120 2.08 0.02 0.13
N GLY A 121 2.69 0.72 1.11
CA GLY A 121 1.99 1.31 2.25
C GLY A 121 2.29 0.69 3.63
N TYR A 122 3.20 -0.31 3.73
CA TYR A 122 3.53 -0.95 5.01
C TYR A 122 4.51 -0.10 5.84
N ARG A 123 5.73 0.15 5.35
CA ARG A 123 6.76 0.96 6.04
C ARG A 123 6.25 2.36 6.36
N SER A 124 5.53 2.95 5.44
CA SER A 124 4.93 4.27 5.62
C SER A 124 3.77 4.27 6.63
N GLY A 125 3.03 3.17 6.77
CA GLY A 125 2.06 2.98 7.84
C GLY A 125 2.72 2.97 9.22
N GLU A 126 3.86 2.30 9.36
CA GLU A 126 4.65 2.31 10.61
C GLU A 126 5.21 3.70 10.93
N MET A 127 5.66 4.45 9.92
CA MET A 127 6.10 5.84 10.10
C MET A 127 4.93 6.74 10.50
N ALA A 128 3.77 6.58 9.86
CA ALA A 128 2.56 7.32 10.22
C ALA A 128 2.14 7.08 11.69
N ASP A 129 2.23 5.83 12.17
CA ASP A 129 1.97 5.50 13.59
C ASP A 129 2.97 6.22 14.51
N ARG A 130 4.27 6.20 14.19
CA ARG A 130 5.31 6.92 14.97
C ARG A 130 5.05 8.42 15.01
N LEU A 131 4.73 9.04 13.86
CA LEU A 131 4.42 10.47 13.79
C LEU A 131 3.20 10.84 14.62
N ARG A 132 2.13 10.05 14.57
CA ARG A 132 0.94 10.28 15.40
C ARG A 132 1.22 10.11 16.88
N ALA A 133 2.00 9.11 17.26
CA ALA A 133 2.44 8.92 18.64
C ALA A 133 3.29 10.09 19.15
N ALA A 134 4.06 10.73 18.26
CA ALA A 134 4.82 11.94 18.55
C ALA A 134 3.99 13.24 18.52
N GLY A 135 2.66 13.15 18.33
CA GLY A 135 1.72 14.27 18.43
C GLY A 135 1.45 15.04 17.14
N PHE A 136 1.85 14.51 15.95
CA PHE A 136 1.42 15.09 14.67
C PHE A 136 -0.04 14.75 14.42
N ALA A 137 -0.91 15.76 14.32
CA ALA A 137 -2.36 15.58 14.27
C ALA A 137 -2.86 15.12 12.88
N ASN A 138 -2.23 15.60 11.81
CA ASN A 138 -2.72 15.50 10.43
C ASN A 138 -1.83 14.57 9.58
N VAL A 139 -1.69 13.31 9.99
CA VAL A 139 -0.87 12.31 9.27
C VAL A 139 -1.76 11.32 8.54
N ARG A 140 -1.50 11.12 7.25
CA ARG A 140 -2.16 10.13 6.39
C ARG A 140 -1.15 9.22 5.73
N ASN A 141 -1.56 7.99 5.45
CA ASN A 141 -0.78 7.05 4.66
C ASN A 141 -1.37 6.93 3.25
N LEU A 142 -0.53 7.04 2.22
CA LEU A 142 -0.97 6.89 0.82
C LEU A 142 -1.34 5.43 0.54
N GLU A 143 -2.60 5.17 0.21
CA GLU A 143 -3.08 3.85 -0.13
C GLU A 143 -2.50 3.38 -1.47
N GLY A 144 -1.93 2.17 -1.49
CA GLY A 144 -1.24 1.63 -2.66
C GLY A 144 0.11 2.31 -2.94
N SER A 145 0.41 3.41 -2.24
CA SER A 145 1.72 4.08 -2.24
C SER A 145 2.26 4.37 -3.66
N ILE A 146 3.59 4.42 -3.83
CA ILE A 146 4.19 4.78 -5.12
C ILE A 146 3.90 3.75 -6.22
N PHE A 147 3.66 2.48 -5.88
CA PHE A 147 3.36 1.46 -6.90
C PHE A 147 2.03 1.72 -7.57
N GLN A 148 0.98 2.02 -6.79
CA GLN A 148 -0.29 2.38 -7.40
C GLN A 148 -0.23 3.74 -8.10
N TRP A 149 0.48 4.70 -7.54
CA TRP A 149 0.71 6.03 -8.14
C TRP A 149 1.32 5.89 -9.55
N ALA A 150 2.36 5.07 -9.69
CA ALA A 150 3.01 4.78 -10.96
C ALA A 150 2.11 4.02 -11.95
N ASN A 151 1.39 2.98 -11.48
CA ASN A 151 0.47 2.22 -12.31
C ASN A 151 -0.70 3.06 -12.87
N GLU A 152 -0.99 4.21 -12.25
CA GLU A 152 -1.97 5.20 -12.69
C GLU A 152 -1.34 6.31 -13.57
N ASP A 153 -0.11 6.12 -14.04
CA ASP A 153 0.67 7.08 -14.86
C ASP A 153 0.75 8.49 -14.25
N ARG A 154 0.80 8.56 -12.91
CA ARG A 154 0.93 9.83 -12.20
C ARG A 154 2.38 10.29 -12.18
N PRO A 155 2.63 11.62 -12.03
CA PRO A 155 3.97 12.19 -12.10
C PRO A 155 4.96 11.58 -11.11
N LEU A 156 6.11 11.18 -11.63
CA LEU A 156 7.30 10.76 -10.88
C LEU A 156 8.49 11.59 -11.34
N VAL A 157 9.44 11.83 -10.44
CA VAL A 157 10.65 12.57 -10.74
C VAL A 157 11.90 11.87 -10.21
N HIS A 158 13.03 12.13 -10.85
CA HIS A 158 14.38 11.91 -10.39
C HIS A 158 15.19 13.16 -10.72
N ASP A 159 15.87 13.76 -9.75
CA ASP A 159 16.58 15.05 -9.91
C ASP A 159 15.73 16.13 -10.61
N ASP A 160 14.46 16.26 -10.19
CA ASP A 160 13.43 17.15 -10.75
C ASP A 160 13.03 16.88 -12.21
N GLU A 161 13.63 15.91 -12.88
CA GLU A 161 13.23 15.46 -14.20
C GLU A 161 12.12 14.40 -14.14
N ARG A 162 11.14 14.49 -15.06
CA ARG A 162 10.06 13.52 -15.14
C ARG A 162 10.58 12.16 -15.60
N VAL A 163 10.25 11.13 -14.85
CA VAL A 163 10.56 9.72 -15.15
C VAL A 163 9.30 8.86 -15.07
N SER A 164 9.36 7.62 -15.58
CA SER A 164 8.21 6.72 -15.59
C SER A 164 8.39 5.46 -14.75
N GLN A 165 9.63 5.12 -14.39
CA GLN A 165 9.92 3.85 -13.74
C GLN A 165 10.06 3.98 -12.23
N VAL A 166 9.69 2.91 -11.51
CA VAL A 166 9.80 2.78 -10.06
C VAL A 166 10.63 1.55 -9.71
N HIS A 167 11.50 1.67 -8.72
CA HIS A 167 12.23 0.54 -8.16
C HIS A 167 11.25 -0.49 -7.57
N PRO A 168 11.29 -1.76 -7.99
CA PRO A 168 10.29 -2.76 -7.61
C PRO A 168 10.42 -3.29 -6.18
N TYR A 169 11.34 -2.75 -5.37
CA TYR A 169 11.78 -3.25 -4.08
C TYR A 169 12.44 -4.63 -4.18
N ASN A 170 11.73 -5.64 -4.68
CA ASN A 170 12.23 -6.96 -5.05
C ASN A 170 11.28 -7.60 -6.09
N SER A 171 11.65 -8.78 -6.61
CA SER A 171 10.87 -9.48 -7.65
C SER A 171 9.47 -9.90 -7.20
N PHE A 172 9.25 -10.14 -5.90
CA PHE A 172 7.92 -10.50 -5.39
C PHE A 172 6.96 -9.31 -5.41
N TRP A 173 7.36 -8.18 -4.82
CA TRP A 173 6.54 -6.97 -4.78
C TRP A 173 6.43 -6.30 -6.14
N GLY A 174 7.49 -6.37 -6.96
CA GLY A 174 7.51 -5.82 -8.32
C GLY A 174 6.41 -6.37 -9.24
N ARG A 175 5.80 -7.51 -8.91
CA ARG A 175 4.63 -8.03 -9.64
C ARG A 175 3.39 -7.14 -9.52
N LEU A 176 3.34 -6.27 -8.53
CA LEU A 176 2.25 -5.29 -8.37
C LEU A 176 2.41 -4.07 -9.28
N LEU A 177 3.60 -3.84 -9.85
CA LEU A 177 3.84 -2.83 -10.86
C LEU A 177 3.46 -3.35 -12.25
N ASN A 178 2.93 -2.47 -13.09
CA ASN A 178 2.83 -2.71 -14.52
C ASN A 178 4.23 -2.86 -15.11
N ASP A 179 4.37 -3.61 -16.21
CA ASP A 179 5.68 -3.95 -16.75
C ASP A 179 6.43 -2.72 -17.31
N ASP A 180 5.70 -1.75 -17.85
CA ASP A 180 6.19 -0.50 -18.42
C ASP A 180 6.74 0.48 -17.36
N VAL A 181 6.21 0.44 -16.13
CA VAL A 181 6.66 1.31 -15.03
C VAL A 181 7.62 0.63 -14.06
N ARG A 182 7.96 -0.64 -14.29
CA ARG A 182 8.88 -1.40 -13.44
C ARG A 182 10.32 -1.21 -13.87
N ALA A 183 11.15 -0.62 -13.01
CA ALA A 183 12.59 -0.57 -13.26
C ALA A 183 13.22 -1.98 -13.20
N PRO A 184 14.27 -2.25 -14.00
CA PRO A 184 15.03 -3.48 -13.87
C PRO A 184 15.72 -3.53 -12.51
N VAL A 185 15.66 -4.69 -11.83
CA VAL A 185 16.47 -4.95 -10.62
C VAL A 185 17.88 -5.33 -11.09
N LYS A 186 18.88 -4.64 -10.62
CA LYS A 186 20.29 -5.00 -10.84
C LYS A 186 20.73 -6.11 -9.91
#